data_85d60b15fccb8afefd1ec710c192a3f6
#
_entry.id   85d60b15fccb8afefd1ec710c192a3f6
#
_cell.length_a   1.000
_cell.length_b   1.000
_cell.length_c   1.000
_cell.angle_alpha   90.00
_cell.angle_beta   90.00
_cell.angle_gamma   90.00
#
_symmetry.space_group_name_H-M   'P 1'
#
loop_
_entity.id
_entity.type
_entity.pdbx_description
1 polymer ?
#
loop_
_entity_poly.entity_id
_entity_poly.type
_entity_poly.pdbx_seq_one_letter_code
_entity_poly.pdbx_strand_id
1 'polypeptide(L)'
;MTLSADGPEQNRVPNPQLAAAYKTCTQIARRQAKNFYYAFLALPKPKRDAICAVYAFMRHADDISDDESRTRAQRRADLDAWVDAWHRAAAGARTPDPVFIALADARQRFAIPMDLLDQLVHGTAMDLDVTLDEKAAYGEAQEARPWDTYATFEDLRRYCYYVASVVGLVCIRIFGYSDPRAEKLAEDTGVAFQLTNILRDVREDAERGRIYLPLEDLDRHNVHIQELATLHDGSHLTLNQRELLEGLAKRAEDYYASGRQLLPLISPDARPALWVLVTIYHRLLRRIERRGFDVFSERVSVPLTTRLSILLRGLIRILFNRLTGAAGQHA
;
A
#
# COMPACT_ATOMS: atom_id res chain seq x y z
N MET A 1 13.64 21.55 -14.53
CA MET A 1 14.40 20.60 -15.38
C MET A 1 13.43 19.45 -15.67
N THR A 2 12.76 19.48 -16.80
CA THR A 2 11.76 18.49 -17.23
C THR A 2 12.48 17.19 -17.58
N LEU A 3 12.32 16.17 -16.75
CA LEU A 3 12.74 14.81 -17.08
C LEU A 3 11.74 14.27 -18.14
N SER A 4 12.09 14.46 -19.40
CA SER A 4 11.41 13.83 -20.53
C SER A 4 11.64 12.33 -20.47
N ALA A 5 10.58 11.54 -20.31
CA ALA A 5 10.61 10.08 -20.21
C ALA A 5 10.82 9.37 -21.57
N ASP A 6 11.24 10.10 -22.61
CA ASP A 6 11.51 9.57 -23.94
C ASP A 6 13.03 9.37 -24.14
N GLY A 7 13.62 8.47 -23.38
CA GLY A 7 14.92 7.88 -23.68
C GLY A 7 14.76 6.68 -24.63
N PRO A 8 15.78 6.32 -25.41
CA PRO A 8 15.67 5.44 -26.59
C PRO A 8 15.29 4.01 -26.22
N GLU A 9 14.00 3.70 -26.28
CA GLU A 9 13.44 2.36 -26.06
C GLU A 9 13.68 1.39 -27.26
N GLN A 10 14.28 1.89 -28.35
CA GLN A 10 14.19 1.24 -29.66
C GLN A 10 15.27 0.19 -29.97
N ASN A 11 16.21 -0.17 -29.06
CA ASN A 11 17.25 -1.14 -29.39
C ASN A 11 17.78 -2.03 -28.26
N ARG A 12 16.96 -2.36 -27.25
CA ARG A 12 17.38 -3.42 -26.31
C ARG A 12 17.05 -4.79 -26.91
N VAL A 13 18.08 -5.56 -27.23
CA VAL A 13 17.96 -6.99 -27.56
C VAL A 13 17.11 -7.65 -26.45
N PRO A 14 16.06 -8.39 -26.80
CA PRO A 14 15.21 -9.07 -25.80
C PRO A 14 16.08 -9.94 -24.91
N ASN A 15 16.18 -9.63 -23.62
CA ASN A 15 16.86 -10.47 -22.65
C ASN A 15 15.83 -11.52 -22.14
N PRO A 16 15.95 -12.79 -22.55
CA PRO A 16 14.98 -13.84 -22.17
C PRO A 16 14.88 -14.02 -20.64
N GLN A 17 15.99 -13.84 -19.92
CA GLN A 17 16.03 -13.94 -18.47
C GLN A 17 15.21 -12.82 -17.82
N LEU A 18 15.36 -11.58 -18.29
CA LEU A 18 14.59 -10.44 -17.80
C LEU A 18 13.09 -10.61 -18.11
N ALA A 19 12.75 -11.08 -19.31
CA ALA A 19 11.36 -11.35 -19.66
C ALA A 19 10.72 -12.43 -18.76
N ALA A 20 11.46 -13.51 -18.47
CA ALA A 20 11.02 -14.55 -17.53
C ALA A 20 10.86 -13.99 -16.10
N ALA A 21 11.77 -13.14 -15.65
CA ALA A 21 11.72 -12.49 -14.35
C ALA A 21 10.45 -11.64 -14.17
N TYR A 22 10.13 -10.77 -15.13
CA TYR A 22 8.89 -9.99 -15.12
C TYR A 22 7.63 -10.87 -15.18
N LYS A 23 7.67 -11.97 -15.93
CA LYS A 23 6.56 -12.93 -15.96
C LYS A 23 6.31 -13.54 -14.59
N THR A 24 7.36 -13.92 -13.86
CA THR A 24 7.27 -14.43 -12.48
C THR A 24 6.64 -13.39 -11.56
N CYS A 25 7.12 -12.15 -11.56
CA CYS A 25 6.56 -11.06 -10.75
C CYS A 25 5.08 -10.81 -11.08
N THR A 26 4.71 -10.83 -12.37
CA THR A 26 3.31 -10.68 -12.79
C THR A 26 2.43 -11.83 -12.27
N GLN A 27 2.95 -13.07 -12.23
CA GLN A 27 2.21 -14.21 -11.68
C GLN A 27 2.01 -14.07 -10.16
N ILE A 28 3.03 -13.61 -9.43
CA ILE A 28 2.91 -13.33 -7.99
C ILE A 28 1.85 -12.26 -7.74
N ALA A 29 1.95 -11.12 -8.43
CA ALA A 29 0.98 -10.03 -8.31
C ALA A 29 -0.44 -10.48 -8.65
N ARG A 30 -0.64 -11.24 -9.73
CA ARG A 30 -1.95 -11.75 -10.14
C ARG A 30 -2.60 -12.66 -9.08
N ARG A 31 -1.80 -13.48 -8.39
CA ARG A 31 -2.30 -14.42 -7.36
C ARG A 31 -2.62 -13.72 -6.05
N GLN A 32 -1.83 -12.71 -5.67
CA GLN A 32 -1.83 -12.19 -4.30
C GLN A 32 -2.31 -10.73 -4.18
N ALA A 33 -2.12 -9.88 -5.22
CA ALA A 33 -2.43 -8.45 -5.14
C ALA A 33 -3.93 -8.09 -5.12
N LYS A 34 -4.82 -9.07 -5.28
CA LYS A 34 -6.28 -8.92 -5.16
C LYS A 34 -6.81 -7.60 -5.78
N ASN A 35 -7.16 -6.61 -4.93
CA ASN A 35 -7.75 -5.33 -5.37
C ASN A 35 -6.78 -4.47 -6.19
N PHE A 36 -5.50 -4.48 -5.86
CA PHE A 36 -4.48 -3.70 -6.54
C PHE A 36 -4.25 -4.15 -7.98
N TYR A 37 -4.33 -5.47 -8.23
CA TYR A 37 -4.08 -6.01 -9.56
C TYR A 37 -5.03 -5.46 -10.63
N TYR A 38 -6.28 -5.15 -10.27
CA TYR A 38 -7.22 -4.52 -11.21
C TYR A 38 -6.74 -3.15 -11.69
N ALA A 39 -6.13 -2.36 -10.79
CA ALA A 39 -5.54 -1.09 -11.18
C ALA A 39 -4.30 -1.27 -12.07
N PHE A 40 -3.48 -2.32 -11.80
CA PHE A 40 -2.31 -2.61 -12.62
C PHE A 40 -2.68 -2.92 -14.08
N LEU A 41 -3.84 -3.53 -14.33
CA LEU A 41 -4.34 -3.81 -15.68
C LEU A 41 -4.61 -2.53 -16.49
N ALA A 42 -4.84 -1.40 -15.84
CA ALA A 42 -5.03 -0.10 -16.48
C ALA A 42 -3.71 0.60 -16.85
N LEU A 43 -2.54 0.02 -16.53
CA LEU A 43 -1.24 0.57 -16.86
C LEU A 43 -0.74 0.06 -18.22
N PRO A 44 0.05 0.85 -18.96
CA PRO A 44 0.88 0.35 -20.05
C PRO A 44 1.79 -0.78 -19.58
N LYS A 45 2.10 -1.73 -20.49
CA LYS A 45 2.86 -2.93 -20.12
C LYS A 45 4.16 -2.65 -19.37
N PRO A 46 5.03 -1.69 -19.76
CA PRO A 46 6.27 -1.44 -19.03
C PRO A 46 6.05 -1.00 -17.59
N LYS A 47 5.10 -0.10 -17.36
CA LYS A 47 4.75 0.39 -16.01
C LYS A 47 4.08 -0.70 -15.18
N ARG A 48 3.21 -1.50 -15.80
CA ARG A 48 2.58 -2.65 -15.15
C ARG A 48 3.60 -3.70 -14.72
N ASP A 49 4.57 -4.04 -15.59
CA ASP A 49 5.61 -5.00 -15.28
C ASP A 49 6.46 -4.50 -14.08
N ALA A 50 6.83 -3.21 -14.05
CA ALA A 50 7.58 -2.60 -12.96
C ALA A 50 6.79 -2.61 -11.63
N ILE A 51 5.50 -2.25 -11.64
CA ILE A 51 4.65 -2.33 -10.44
C ILE A 51 4.54 -3.78 -9.95
N CYS A 52 4.43 -4.76 -10.84
CA CYS A 52 4.42 -6.17 -10.46
C CYS A 52 5.75 -6.60 -9.83
N ALA A 53 6.90 -6.07 -10.28
CA ALA A 53 8.19 -6.34 -9.66
C ALA A 53 8.28 -5.76 -8.24
N VAL A 54 7.88 -4.50 -8.05
CA VAL A 54 7.80 -3.87 -6.72
C VAL A 54 6.85 -4.65 -5.79
N TYR A 55 5.67 -5.03 -6.28
CA TYR A 55 4.72 -5.82 -5.50
C TYR A 55 5.30 -7.17 -5.09
N ALA A 56 5.96 -7.89 -6.02
CA ALA A 56 6.58 -9.18 -5.72
C ALA A 56 7.71 -9.04 -4.68
N PHE A 57 8.47 -7.96 -4.75
CA PHE A 57 9.51 -7.64 -3.76
C PHE A 57 8.91 -7.42 -2.37
N MET A 58 7.90 -6.55 -2.25
CA MET A 58 7.21 -6.33 -0.97
C MET A 58 6.61 -7.63 -0.41
N ARG A 59 5.97 -8.42 -1.28
CA ARG A 59 5.34 -9.67 -0.86
C ARG A 59 6.35 -10.69 -0.31
N HIS A 60 7.56 -10.77 -0.87
CA HIS A 60 8.60 -11.63 -0.31
C HIS A 60 9.07 -11.14 1.05
N ALA A 61 9.22 -9.83 1.25
CA ALA A 61 9.54 -9.27 2.57
C ALA A 61 8.44 -9.60 3.60
N ASP A 62 7.15 -9.43 3.22
CA ASP A 62 6.01 -9.80 4.06
C ASP A 62 6.04 -11.30 4.41
N ASP A 63 6.25 -12.17 3.40
CA ASP A 63 6.28 -13.63 3.61
C ASP A 63 7.40 -14.05 4.60
N ILE A 64 8.56 -13.36 4.59
CA ILE A 64 9.64 -13.59 5.57
C ILE A 64 9.23 -13.07 6.96
N SER A 65 8.64 -11.88 7.03
CA SER A 65 8.25 -11.24 8.28
C SER A 65 7.09 -11.96 8.99
N ASP A 66 6.20 -12.58 8.22
CA ASP A 66 4.99 -13.24 8.70
C ASP A 66 5.16 -14.76 8.94
N ASP A 67 6.35 -15.33 8.72
CA ASP A 67 6.60 -16.78 8.89
C ASP A 67 6.59 -17.19 10.38
N GLU A 68 5.40 -17.49 10.89
CA GLU A 68 5.18 -17.91 12.29
C GLU A 68 5.88 -19.25 12.65
N SER A 69 6.36 -20.02 11.67
CA SER A 69 7.17 -21.22 11.94
C SER A 69 8.57 -20.90 12.48
N ARG A 70 8.98 -19.62 12.40
CA ARG A 70 10.27 -19.10 12.84
C ARG A 70 10.11 -18.15 14.03
N THR A 71 11.12 -18.11 14.87
CA THR A 71 11.19 -17.11 15.95
C THR A 71 11.34 -15.70 15.34
N ARG A 72 10.94 -14.68 16.09
CA ARG A 72 11.09 -13.27 15.69
C ARG A 72 12.54 -12.92 15.32
N ALA A 73 13.51 -13.37 16.12
CA ALA A 73 14.92 -13.15 15.85
C ALA A 73 15.40 -13.83 14.55
N GLN A 74 14.89 -15.03 14.25
CA GLN A 74 15.17 -15.72 12.99
C GLN A 74 14.57 -14.98 11.80
N ARG A 75 13.29 -14.55 11.88
CA ARG A 75 12.64 -13.75 10.83
C ARG A 75 13.39 -12.45 10.55
N ARG A 76 13.89 -11.79 11.60
CA ARG A 76 14.71 -10.58 11.45
C ARG A 76 16.01 -10.87 10.73
N ALA A 77 16.75 -11.90 11.16
CA ALA A 77 18.00 -12.27 10.52
C ALA A 77 17.81 -12.69 9.04
N ASP A 78 16.73 -13.42 8.74
CA ASP A 78 16.39 -13.80 7.36
C ASP A 78 16.07 -12.59 6.50
N LEU A 79 15.32 -11.63 7.04
CA LEU A 79 14.98 -10.39 6.34
C LEU A 79 16.23 -9.54 6.06
N ASP A 80 17.13 -9.41 7.05
CA ASP A 80 18.40 -8.68 6.88
C ASP A 80 19.27 -9.35 5.80
N ALA A 81 19.41 -10.67 5.84
CA ALA A 81 20.17 -11.42 4.82
C ALA A 81 19.56 -11.27 3.41
N TRP A 82 18.22 -11.22 3.31
CA TRP A 82 17.52 -11.03 2.05
C TRP A 82 17.69 -9.60 1.51
N VAL A 83 17.65 -8.58 2.38
CA VAL A 83 17.94 -7.18 2.02
C VAL A 83 19.38 -7.03 1.54
N ASP A 84 20.36 -7.64 2.22
CA ASP A 84 21.75 -7.64 1.78
C ASP A 84 21.92 -8.28 0.40
N ALA A 85 21.19 -9.37 0.12
CA ALA A 85 21.20 -10.00 -1.19
C ALA A 85 20.58 -9.07 -2.27
N TRP A 86 19.51 -8.36 -1.93
CA TRP A 86 18.92 -7.33 -2.79
C TRP A 86 19.93 -6.21 -3.09
N HIS A 87 20.59 -5.65 -2.08
CA HIS A 87 21.58 -4.57 -2.26
C HIS A 87 22.72 -5.00 -3.18
N ARG A 88 23.23 -6.24 -3.04
CA ARG A 88 24.25 -6.77 -3.95
C ARG A 88 23.73 -6.89 -5.39
N ALA A 89 22.51 -7.39 -5.58
CA ALA A 89 21.89 -7.50 -6.90
C ALA A 89 21.67 -6.11 -7.54
N ALA A 90 21.19 -5.14 -6.78
CA ALA A 90 21.00 -3.77 -7.21
C ALA A 90 22.32 -3.04 -7.57
N ALA A 91 23.44 -3.45 -6.95
CA ALA A 91 24.79 -3.01 -7.29
C ALA A 91 25.40 -3.73 -8.51
N GLY A 92 24.65 -4.65 -9.16
CA GLY A 92 25.06 -5.34 -10.38
C GLY A 92 25.64 -6.75 -10.15
N ALA A 93 25.60 -7.29 -8.95
CA ALA A 93 25.98 -8.69 -8.73
C ALA A 93 24.98 -9.62 -9.43
N ARG A 94 25.49 -10.75 -9.96
CA ARG A 94 24.63 -11.77 -10.55
C ARG A 94 23.75 -12.41 -9.47
N THR A 95 22.46 -12.52 -9.78
CA THR A 95 21.48 -13.16 -8.90
C THR A 95 20.61 -14.14 -9.71
N PRO A 96 20.25 -15.31 -9.16
CA PRO A 96 19.25 -16.19 -9.76
C PRO A 96 17.82 -15.76 -9.43
N ASP A 97 17.61 -14.85 -8.48
CA ASP A 97 16.29 -14.44 -8.01
C ASP A 97 15.58 -13.59 -9.10
N PRO A 98 14.46 -14.06 -9.66
CA PRO A 98 13.73 -13.36 -10.70
C PRO A 98 13.14 -12.03 -10.20
N VAL A 99 12.80 -11.91 -8.91
CA VAL A 99 12.27 -10.65 -8.33
C VAL A 99 13.36 -9.59 -8.32
N PHE A 100 14.56 -9.93 -7.89
CA PHE A 100 15.70 -9.00 -7.89
C PHE A 100 16.11 -8.58 -9.30
N ILE A 101 16.10 -9.51 -10.28
CA ILE A 101 16.39 -9.20 -11.69
C ILE A 101 15.37 -8.19 -12.22
N ALA A 102 14.08 -8.42 -12.02
CA ALA A 102 13.02 -7.54 -12.50
C ALA A 102 13.02 -6.18 -11.79
N LEU A 103 13.23 -6.18 -10.47
CA LEU A 103 13.25 -4.94 -9.67
C LEU A 103 14.47 -4.07 -9.98
N ALA A 104 15.64 -4.67 -10.22
CA ALA A 104 16.84 -3.93 -10.61
C ALA A 104 16.65 -3.18 -11.95
N ASP A 105 16.05 -3.84 -12.95
CA ASP A 105 15.69 -3.19 -14.23
C ASP A 105 14.62 -2.10 -14.00
N ALA A 106 13.56 -2.39 -13.25
CA ALA A 106 12.51 -1.42 -12.94
C ALA A 106 13.08 -0.19 -12.22
N ARG A 107 13.97 -0.40 -11.24
CA ARG A 107 14.62 0.67 -10.48
C ARG A 107 15.42 1.61 -11.41
N GLN A 108 16.23 1.07 -12.30
CA GLN A 108 17.00 1.87 -13.27
C GLN A 108 16.08 2.62 -14.24
N ARG A 109 15.09 1.91 -14.78
CA ARG A 109 14.19 2.42 -15.81
C ARG A 109 13.31 3.57 -15.34
N PHE A 110 12.84 3.50 -14.10
CA PHE A 110 11.95 4.48 -13.52
C PHE A 110 12.61 5.37 -12.46
N ALA A 111 13.94 5.32 -12.36
CA ALA A 111 14.73 6.10 -11.40
C ALA A 111 14.18 6.00 -9.96
N ILE A 112 13.81 4.77 -9.53
CA ILE A 112 13.31 4.56 -8.17
C ILE A 112 14.50 4.68 -7.19
N PRO A 113 14.44 5.61 -6.22
CA PRO A 113 15.48 5.76 -5.21
C PRO A 113 15.63 4.49 -4.37
N MET A 114 16.86 4.13 -4.01
CA MET A 114 17.12 2.94 -3.20
C MET A 114 16.50 3.08 -1.79
N ASP A 115 16.60 4.26 -1.22
CA ASP A 115 16.05 4.57 0.09
C ASP A 115 14.53 4.36 0.18
N LEU A 116 13.77 4.57 -0.89
CA LEU A 116 12.35 4.22 -0.92
C LEU A 116 12.12 2.70 -0.88
N LEU A 117 12.98 1.90 -1.53
CA LEU A 117 12.88 0.45 -1.49
C LEU A 117 13.29 -0.09 -0.11
N ASP A 118 14.29 0.51 0.52
CA ASP A 118 14.69 0.19 1.89
C ASP A 118 13.58 0.55 2.89
N GLN A 119 12.92 1.69 2.72
CA GLN A 119 11.76 2.09 3.53
C GLN A 119 10.56 1.15 3.35
N LEU A 120 10.34 0.59 2.14
CA LEU A 120 9.30 -0.44 1.94
C LEU A 120 9.55 -1.67 2.83
N VAL A 121 10.79 -2.15 2.87
CA VAL A 121 11.16 -3.29 3.72
C VAL A 121 11.09 -2.92 5.20
N HIS A 122 11.52 -1.69 5.56
CA HIS A 122 11.39 -1.22 6.94
C HIS A 122 9.92 -1.25 7.40
N GLY A 123 8.98 -0.86 6.53
CA GLY A 123 7.54 -0.94 6.84
C GLY A 123 7.08 -2.36 7.20
N THR A 124 7.56 -3.39 6.47
CA THR A 124 7.23 -4.79 6.78
C THR A 124 7.95 -5.29 8.04
N ALA A 125 9.11 -4.72 8.36
CA ALA A 125 9.90 -5.08 9.53
C ALA A 125 9.42 -4.42 10.84
N MET A 126 8.62 -3.36 10.78
CA MET A 126 8.18 -2.62 11.97
C MET A 126 7.58 -3.52 13.04
N ASP A 127 6.82 -4.54 12.64
CA ASP A 127 6.24 -5.52 13.56
C ASP A 127 7.27 -6.48 14.16
N LEU A 128 8.47 -6.60 13.55
CA LEU A 128 9.58 -7.37 14.07
C LEU A 128 10.50 -6.54 15.00
N ASP A 129 10.49 -5.22 14.84
CA ASP A 129 11.41 -4.29 15.53
C ASP A 129 10.85 -3.75 16.87
N VAL A 130 9.58 -4.02 17.22
CA VAL A 130 9.03 -3.64 18.53
C VAL A 130 9.86 -4.27 19.64
N THR A 131 10.85 -3.53 20.12
CA THR A 131 11.67 -3.96 21.26
C THR A 131 10.89 -3.83 22.55
N LEU A 132 11.17 -4.71 23.52
CA LEU A 132 10.62 -4.60 24.88
C LEU A 132 10.94 -3.23 25.52
N ASP A 133 11.99 -2.55 25.04
CA ASP A 133 12.40 -1.22 25.50
C ASP A 133 11.49 -0.09 25.03
N GLU A 134 10.90 -0.18 23.85
CA GLU A 134 9.85 0.77 23.43
C GLU A 134 8.56 0.55 24.23
N LYS A 135 8.30 -0.68 24.68
CA LYS A 135 7.23 -0.96 25.66
C LYS A 135 7.52 -0.30 27.00
N ALA A 136 8.78 -0.19 27.42
CA ALA A 136 9.18 0.47 28.68
C ALA A 136 9.04 2.01 28.61
N ALA A 137 9.15 2.63 27.44
CA ALA A 137 9.00 4.07 27.29
C ALA A 137 7.56 4.58 27.55
N TYR A 138 6.58 3.69 27.55
CA TYR A 138 5.16 4.02 27.82
C TYR A 138 4.73 3.80 29.29
N GLY A 139 5.67 3.63 30.23
CA GLY A 139 5.46 3.58 31.68
C GLY A 139 5.03 2.21 32.24
N GLU A 140 5.25 2.04 33.55
CA GLU A 140 5.02 0.79 34.31
C GLU A 140 3.59 0.21 34.24
N ALA A 141 2.61 1.01 33.77
CA ALA A 141 1.23 0.56 33.55
C ALA A 141 1.07 -0.36 32.32
N GLN A 142 2.11 -0.58 31.54
CA GLN A 142 2.06 -1.33 30.27
C GLN A 142 2.41 -2.81 30.39
N GLU A 143 2.87 -3.26 31.55
CA GLU A 143 3.17 -4.68 31.79
C GLU A 143 1.99 -5.64 31.62
N ALA A 144 0.77 -5.11 31.51
CA ALA A 144 -0.45 -5.89 31.36
C ALA A 144 -1.22 -5.65 30.03
N ARG A 145 -0.66 -4.95 29.03
CA ARG A 145 -1.39 -4.70 27.78
C ARG A 145 -1.11 -5.81 26.76
N PRO A 146 -2.08 -6.68 26.45
CA PRO A 146 -1.90 -7.76 25.48
C PRO A 146 -1.94 -7.27 24.02
N TRP A 147 -1.98 -5.94 23.77
CA TRP A 147 -2.24 -5.35 22.47
C TRP A 147 -1.14 -4.41 22.04
N ASP A 148 -0.64 -4.60 20.81
CA ASP A 148 0.20 -3.62 20.15
C ASP A 148 -0.67 -2.47 19.62
N THR A 149 -0.39 -1.23 20.05
CA THR A 149 -1.19 -0.03 19.74
C THR A 149 -0.30 1.21 19.67
N TYR A 150 -0.83 2.30 19.15
CA TYR A 150 -0.17 3.61 19.01
C TYR A 150 -0.70 4.59 20.06
N ALA A 151 0.18 5.40 20.67
CA ALA A 151 -0.24 6.38 21.67
C ALA A 151 -1.09 7.49 21.05
N THR A 152 -0.62 8.04 19.93
CA THR A 152 -1.25 9.19 19.27
C THR A 152 -1.57 8.89 17.80
N PHE A 153 -2.41 9.73 17.19
CA PHE A 153 -2.65 9.66 15.75
C PHE A 153 -1.37 9.94 14.94
N GLU A 154 -0.47 10.77 15.44
CA GLU A 154 0.79 11.04 14.75
C GLU A 154 1.69 9.80 14.69
N ASP A 155 1.72 8.99 15.75
CA ASP A 155 2.43 7.71 15.75
C ASP A 155 1.81 6.73 14.75
N LEU A 156 0.47 6.64 14.73
CA LEU A 156 -0.24 5.86 13.71
C LEU A 156 0.03 6.38 12.30
N ARG A 157 0.05 7.70 12.09
CA ARG A 157 0.35 8.31 10.79
C ARG A 157 1.77 7.94 10.33
N ARG A 158 2.74 7.90 11.25
CA ARG A 158 4.11 7.46 10.96
C ARG A 158 4.15 6.01 10.52
N TYR A 159 3.40 5.13 11.16
CA TYR A 159 3.22 3.75 10.71
C TYR A 159 2.61 3.71 9.29
N CYS A 160 1.51 4.42 9.05
CA CYS A 160 0.86 4.51 7.74
C CYS A 160 1.83 5.01 6.65
N TYR A 161 2.77 5.89 7.00
CA TYR A 161 3.79 6.35 6.07
C TYR A 161 4.64 5.19 5.55
N TYR A 162 5.20 4.37 6.42
CA TYR A 162 6.07 3.27 6.01
C TYR A 162 5.32 2.16 5.27
N VAL A 163 4.14 1.76 5.75
CA VAL A 163 3.41 0.62 5.17
C VAL A 163 2.56 0.97 3.94
N ALA A 164 2.29 2.26 3.68
CA ALA A 164 1.42 2.65 2.58
C ALA A 164 1.90 3.88 1.79
N SER A 165 2.37 4.97 2.46
CA SER A 165 2.79 6.17 1.75
C SER A 165 4.04 5.92 0.91
N VAL A 166 5.02 5.18 1.44
CA VAL A 166 6.23 4.78 0.69
C VAL A 166 5.86 3.97 -0.56
N VAL A 167 4.87 3.08 -0.46
CA VAL A 167 4.32 2.36 -1.63
C VAL A 167 3.78 3.36 -2.67
N GLY A 168 3.04 4.37 -2.23
CA GLY A 168 2.52 5.44 -3.07
C GLY A 168 3.64 6.21 -3.77
N LEU A 169 4.70 6.57 -3.04
CA LEU A 169 5.88 7.28 -3.56
C LEU A 169 6.60 6.46 -4.65
N VAL A 170 6.80 5.17 -4.43
CA VAL A 170 7.36 4.27 -5.45
C VAL A 170 6.44 4.17 -6.67
N CYS A 171 5.12 4.05 -6.44
CA CYS A 171 4.15 4.00 -7.53
C CYS A 171 4.20 5.24 -8.42
N ILE A 172 4.27 6.45 -7.87
CA ILE A 172 4.29 7.67 -8.69
C ILE A 172 5.59 7.84 -9.46
N ARG A 173 6.74 7.30 -9.00
CA ARG A 173 7.98 7.21 -9.80
C ARG A 173 7.74 6.41 -11.08
N ILE A 174 7.05 5.27 -10.97
CA ILE A 174 6.72 4.42 -12.11
C ILE A 174 5.63 5.05 -12.98
N PHE A 175 4.62 5.67 -12.37
CA PHE A 175 3.53 6.33 -13.10
C PHE A 175 4.02 7.55 -13.88
N GLY A 176 5.05 8.24 -13.38
CA GLY A 176 5.53 9.51 -13.88
C GLY A 176 4.63 10.67 -13.40
N TYR A 177 5.25 11.78 -13.05
CA TYR A 177 4.58 13.01 -12.65
C TYR A 177 5.42 14.22 -13.06
N SER A 178 4.79 15.39 -13.18
CA SER A 178 5.45 16.62 -13.64
C SER A 178 5.64 17.67 -12.55
N ASP A 179 4.96 17.53 -11.42
CA ASP A 179 4.94 18.52 -10.34
C ASP A 179 5.41 17.87 -9.03
N PRO A 180 6.42 18.44 -8.34
CA PRO A 180 6.92 17.90 -7.07
C PRO A 180 5.86 17.75 -5.97
N ARG A 181 4.78 18.55 -6.02
CA ARG A 181 3.65 18.42 -5.09
C ARG A 181 3.01 17.03 -5.13
N ALA A 182 3.19 16.29 -6.23
CA ALA A 182 2.70 14.92 -6.37
C ALA A 182 3.24 14.00 -5.27
N GLU A 183 4.45 14.22 -4.77
CA GLU A 183 5.06 13.39 -3.72
C GLU A 183 4.25 13.50 -2.41
N LYS A 184 3.98 14.73 -1.93
CA LYS A 184 3.16 14.92 -0.72
C LYS A 184 1.74 14.40 -0.88
N LEU A 185 1.14 14.63 -2.05
CA LEU A 185 -0.21 14.14 -2.34
C LEU A 185 -0.28 12.61 -2.42
N ALA A 186 0.80 11.95 -2.89
CA ALA A 186 0.90 10.49 -2.90
C ALA A 186 1.09 9.92 -1.49
N GLU A 187 1.92 10.58 -0.66
CA GLU A 187 2.07 10.25 0.76
C GLU A 187 0.71 10.27 1.46
N ASP A 188 -0.02 11.37 1.35
CA ASP A 188 -1.34 11.53 1.97
C ASP A 188 -2.35 10.49 1.44
N THR A 189 -2.31 10.20 0.13
CA THR A 189 -3.17 9.16 -0.47
C THR A 189 -2.88 7.78 0.12
N GLY A 190 -1.61 7.48 0.39
CA GLY A 190 -1.20 6.25 1.08
C GLY A 190 -1.79 6.16 2.49
N VAL A 191 -1.73 7.27 3.26
CA VAL A 191 -2.37 7.34 4.59
C VAL A 191 -3.88 7.05 4.48
N ALA A 192 -4.60 7.66 3.52
CA ALA A 192 -6.03 7.40 3.31
C ALA A 192 -6.34 5.91 3.09
N PHE A 193 -5.50 5.24 2.29
CA PHE A 193 -5.68 3.81 2.01
C PHE A 193 -5.43 2.97 3.27
N GLN A 194 -4.39 3.28 4.04
CA GLN A 194 -4.07 2.52 5.24
C GLN A 194 -5.11 2.73 6.35
N LEU A 195 -5.58 3.95 6.58
CA LEU A 195 -6.68 4.20 7.52
C LEU A 195 -7.96 3.45 7.13
N THR A 196 -8.23 3.32 5.82
CA THR A 196 -9.35 2.51 5.32
C THR A 196 -9.14 1.01 5.59
N ASN A 197 -7.89 0.50 5.46
CA ASN A 197 -7.56 -0.87 5.81
C ASN A 197 -7.74 -1.11 7.31
N ILE A 198 -7.21 -0.22 8.15
CA ILE A 198 -7.34 -0.29 9.61
C ILE A 198 -8.82 -0.34 10.03
N LEU A 199 -9.67 0.53 9.46
CA LEU A 199 -11.11 0.51 9.72
C LEU A 199 -11.77 -0.81 9.28
N ARG A 200 -11.34 -1.39 8.17
CA ARG A 200 -11.89 -2.65 7.66
C ARG A 200 -11.49 -3.85 8.50
N ASP A 201 -10.26 -3.85 9.00
CA ASP A 201 -9.61 -5.04 9.55
C ASP A 201 -9.54 -5.02 11.09
N VAL A 202 -10.25 -4.09 11.79
CA VAL A 202 -10.22 -3.94 13.27
C VAL A 202 -10.37 -5.29 13.97
N ARG A 203 -11.30 -6.15 13.54
CA ARG A 203 -11.49 -7.48 14.09
C ARG A 203 -10.31 -8.41 13.84
N GLU A 204 -9.89 -8.51 12.57
CA GLU A 204 -8.80 -9.40 12.17
C GLU A 204 -7.47 -9.00 12.83
N ASP A 205 -7.24 -7.70 13.01
CA ASP A 205 -6.05 -7.17 13.68
C ASP A 205 -6.12 -7.46 15.20
N ALA A 206 -7.29 -7.31 15.81
CA ALA A 206 -7.51 -7.65 17.23
C ALA A 206 -7.27 -9.14 17.51
N GLU A 207 -7.73 -10.04 16.63
CA GLU A 207 -7.47 -11.49 16.73
C GLU A 207 -5.97 -11.82 16.73
N ARG A 208 -5.12 -10.92 16.17
CA ARG A 208 -3.66 -11.02 16.15
C ARG A 208 -2.95 -10.22 17.24
N GLY A 209 -3.70 -9.69 18.21
CA GLY A 209 -3.17 -8.88 19.29
C GLY A 209 -2.79 -7.45 18.91
N ARG A 210 -3.34 -6.91 17.81
CA ARG A 210 -3.04 -5.57 17.30
C ARG A 210 -4.29 -4.70 17.25
N ILE A 211 -4.20 -3.49 17.77
CA ILE A 211 -5.24 -2.48 17.66
C ILE A 211 -4.61 -1.18 17.17
N TYR A 212 -4.78 -0.89 15.90
CA TYR A 212 -4.19 0.30 15.26
C TYR A 212 -4.95 1.61 15.56
N LEU A 213 -5.95 1.58 16.44
CA LEU A 213 -6.66 2.78 16.88
C LEU A 213 -5.82 3.50 17.95
N PRO A 214 -5.56 4.83 17.82
CA PRO A 214 -4.75 5.58 18.78
C PRO A 214 -5.37 5.55 20.19
N LEU A 215 -4.53 5.38 21.21
CA LEU A 215 -4.97 5.40 22.61
C LEU A 215 -5.64 6.72 22.96
N GLU A 216 -5.13 7.86 22.49
CA GLU A 216 -5.74 9.17 22.70
C GLU A 216 -7.18 9.27 22.19
N ASP A 217 -7.50 8.56 21.09
CA ASP A 217 -8.85 8.53 20.54
C ASP A 217 -9.75 7.56 21.34
N LEU A 218 -9.21 6.41 21.74
CA LEU A 218 -9.88 5.46 22.63
C LEU A 218 -10.28 6.14 23.96
N ASP A 219 -9.33 6.87 24.57
CA ASP A 219 -9.56 7.59 25.82
C ASP A 219 -10.60 8.73 25.63
N ARG A 220 -10.48 9.49 24.55
CA ARG A 220 -11.42 10.58 24.21
C ARG A 220 -12.87 10.10 24.09
N HIS A 221 -13.08 8.90 23.56
CA HIS A 221 -14.40 8.31 23.38
C HIS A 221 -14.77 7.36 24.51
N ASN A 222 -13.94 7.24 25.56
CA ASN A 222 -14.15 6.33 26.68
C ASN A 222 -14.46 4.89 26.21
N VAL A 223 -13.62 4.39 25.27
CA VAL A 223 -13.70 3.03 24.71
C VAL A 223 -12.48 2.23 25.18
N HIS A 224 -12.71 1.06 25.76
CA HIS A 224 -11.62 0.17 26.15
C HIS A 224 -11.26 -0.80 25.00
N ILE A 225 -9.97 -1.04 24.82
CA ILE A 225 -9.46 -1.97 23.77
C ILE A 225 -10.14 -3.34 23.87
N GLN A 226 -10.30 -3.85 25.07
CA GLN A 226 -10.91 -5.15 25.35
C GLN A 226 -12.35 -5.24 24.81
N GLU A 227 -13.09 -4.15 24.86
CA GLU A 227 -14.45 -4.09 24.31
C GLU A 227 -14.46 -4.29 22.80
N LEU A 228 -13.52 -3.64 22.07
CA LEU A 228 -13.40 -3.80 20.63
C LEU A 228 -12.91 -5.22 20.25
N ALA A 229 -11.96 -5.75 21.01
CA ALA A 229 -11.39 -7.06 20.78
C ALA A 229 -12.38 -8.21 21.01
N THR A 230 -13.44 -8.00 21.81
CA THR A 230 -14.48 -8.99 22.06
C THR A 230 -15.69 -8.89 21.13
N LEU A 231 -15.73 -7.89 20.24
CA LEU A 231 -16.81 -7.77 19.25
C LEU A 231 -16.75 -8.91 18.22
N HIS A 232 -17.90 -9.46 17.92
CA HIS A 232 -18.07 -10.61 17.02
C HIS A 232 -19.36 -10.47 16.23
N ASP A 233 -19.70 -11.45 15.41
CA ASP A 233 -20.95 -11.49 14.66
C ASP A 233 -22.15 -11.39 15.60
N GLY A 234 -23.08 -10.48 15.28
CA GLY A 234 -24.26 -10.18 16.11
C GLY A 234 -24.01 -9.14 17.21
N SER A 235 -22.78 -8.68 17.42
CA SER A 235 -22.51 -7.58 18.35
C SER A 235 -23.01 -6.24 17.78
N HIS A 236 -23.50 -5.36 18.68
CA HIS A 236 -23.88 -3.99 18.31
C HIS A 236 -22.86 -3.01 18.86
N LEU A 237 -22.37 -2.12 18.03
CA LEU A 237 -21.50 -1.02 18.45
C LEU A 237 -22.27 -0.07 19.38
N THR A 238 -21.65 0.29 20.50
CA THR A 238 -22.10 1.40 21.33
C THR A 238 -21.97 2.72 20.57
N LEU A 239 -22.62 3.78 21.06
CA LEU A 239 -22.49 5.11 20.49
C LEU A 239 -21.02 5.57 20.47
N ASN A 240 -20.32 5.40 21.59
CA ASN A 240 -18.92 5.80 21.75
C ASN A 240 -17.98 5.05 20.77
N GLN A 241 -18.17 3.74 20.62
CA GLN A 241 -17.39 2.93 19.65
C GLN A 241 -17.66 3.37 18.21
N ARG A 242 -18.90 3.71 17.89
CA ARG A 242 -19.24 4.24 16.56
C ARG A 242 -18.59 5.59 16.31
N GLU A 243 -18.69 6.54 17.25
CA GLU A 243 -18.09 7.86 17.15
C GLU A 243 -16.56 7.80 17.01
N LEU A 244 -15.90 6.86 17.72
CA LEU A 244 -14.48 6.58 17.56
C LEU A 244 -14.13 6.18 16.13
N LEU A 245 -14.85 5.22 15.53
CA LEU A 245 -14.61 4.75 14.17
C LEU A 245 -14.98 5.82 13.11
N GLU A 246 -16.04 6.60 13.35
CA GLU A 246 -16.40 7.76 12.52
C GLU A 246 -15.30 8.81 12.53
N GLY A 247 -14.68 9.08 13.66
CA GLY A 247 -13.53 9.99 13.76
C GLY A 247 -12.36 9.57 12.88
N LEU A 248 -12.02 8.28 12.88
CA LEU A 248 -10.96 7.75 12.02
C LEU A 248 -11.36 7.78 10.54
N ALA A 249 -12.63 7.46 10.21
CA ALA A 249 -13.15 7.53 8.85
C ALA A 249 -13.11 8.97 8.29
N LYS A 250 -13.44 9.95 9.12
CA LYS A 250 -13.34 11.38 8.75
C LYS A 250 -11.89 11.77 8.43
N ARG A 251 -10.93 11.36 9.24
CA ARG A 251 -9.50 11.58 8.93
C ARG A 251 -9.13 10.94 7.59
N ALA A 252 -9.56 9.69 7.34
CA ALA A 252 -9.31 9.04 6.04
C ALA A 252 -9.92 9.84 4.88
N GLU A 253 -11.15 10.36 5.02
CA GLU A 253 -11.80 11.18 3.99
C GLU A 253 -11.04 12.47 3.70
N ASP A 254 -10.50 13.14 4.73
CA ASP A 254 -9.67 14.34 4.59
C ASP A 254 -8.42 14.02 3.74
N TYR A 255 -7.75 12.90 3.99
CA TYR A 255 -6.61 12.43 3.19
C TYR A 255 -7.00 12.01 1.75
N TYR A 256 -8.23 11.51 1.50
CA TYR A 256 -8.71 11.24 0.14
C TYR A 256 -8.81 12.50 -0.74
N ALA A 257 -8.92 13.68 -0.16
CA ALA A 257 -8.87 14.94 -0.91
C ALA A 257 -7.53 15.08 -1.67
N SER A 258 -6.41 14.65 -1.07
CA SER A 258 -5.09 14.63 -1.70
C SER A 258 -5.05 13.69 -2.91
N GLY A 259 -5.69 12.51 -2.84
CA GLY A 259 -5.77 11.58 -3.96
C GLY A 259 -6.48 12.17 -5.18
N ARG A 260 -7.50 13.00 -4.97
CA ARG A 260 -8.19 13.73 -6.05
C ARG A 260 -7.30 14.80 -6.68
N GLN A 261 -6.48 15.48 -5.89
CA GLN A 261 -5.52 16.49 -6.35
C GLN A 261 -4.30 15.87 -7.03
N LEU A 262 -3.91 14.66 -6.65
CA LEU A 262 -2.81 13.92 -7.25
C LEU A 262 -3.08 13.51 -8.70
N LEU A 263 -4.32 13.13 -9.01
CA LEU A 263 -4.72 12.60 -10.33
C LEU A 263 -4.24 13.45 -11.52
N PRO A 264 -4.48 14.79 -11.58
CA PRO A 264 -4.04 15.60 -12.72
C PRO A 264 -2.52 15.71 -12.85
N LEU A 265 -1.75 15.49 -11.78
CA LEU A 265 -0.29 15.59 -11.77
C LEU A 265 0.41 14.34 -12.32
N ILE A 266 -0.29 13.21 -12.36
CA ILE A 266 0.23 11.93 -12.87
C ILE A 266 0.19 11.91 -14.40
N SER A 267 1.16 11.24 -15.02
CA SER A 267 1.23 11.06 -16.47
C SER A 267 -0.09 10.51 -17.04
N PRO A 268 -0.57 11.03 -18.18
CA PRO A 268 -1.90 10.69 -18.73
C PRO A 268 -2.15 9.20 -18.91
N ASP A 269 -1.12 8.43 -19.25
CA ASP A 269 -1.17 6.98 -19.48
C ASP A 269 -1.32 6.15 -18.18
N ALA A 270 -0.98 6.73 -17.00
CA ALA A 270 -1.09 6.07 -15.70
C ALA A 270 -2.24 6.63 -14.84
N ARG A 271 -2.82 7.80 -15.16
CA ARG A 271 -3.97 8.37 -14.45
C ARG A 271 -5.12 7.40 -14.25
N PRO A 272 -5.52 6.60 -15.27
CA PRO A 272 -6.61 5.65 -15.09
C PRO A 272 -6.34 4.61 -14.02
N ALA A 273 -5.10 4.15 -13.88
CA ALA A 273 -4.71 3.19 -12.85
C ALA A 273 -4.84 3.80 -11.44
N LEU A 274 -4.31 5.01 -11.23
CA LEU A 274 -4.47 5.73 -9.97
C LEU A 274 -5.95 6.00 -9.68
N TRP A 275 -6.74 6.42 -10.68
CA TRP A 275 -8.17 6.64 -10.52
C TRP A 275 -8.92 5.37 -10.09
N VAL A 276 -8.57 4.22 -10.67
CA VAL A 276 -9.15 2.91 -10.28
C VAL A 276 -8.84 2.61 -8.82
N LEU A 277 -7.57 2.77 -8.39
CA LEU A 277 -7.15 2.55 -7.01
C LEU A 277 -7.92 3.43 -6.03
N VAL A 278 -7.85 4.75 -6.22
CA VAL A 278 -8.52 5.73 -5.34
C VAL A 278 -10.02 5.45 -5.28
N THR A 279 -10.65 5.12 -6.43
CA THR A 279 -12.09 4.85 -6.48
C THR A 279 -12.45 3.56 -5.72
N ILE A 280 -11.67 2.48 -5.84
CA ILE A 280 -11.94 1.21 -5.15
C ILE A 280 -11.83 1.42 -3.64
N TYR A 281 -10.74 2.04 -3.18
CA TYR A 281 -10.51 2.26 -1.75
C TYR A 281 -11.50 3.25 -1.12
N HIS A 282 -11.80 4.34 -1.79
CA HIS A 282 -12.81 5.28 -1.32
C HIS A 282 -14.22 4.65 -1.25
N ARG A 283 -14.57 3.76 -2.21
CA ARG A 283 -15.81 2.99 -2.13
C ARG A 283 -15.81 1.97 -0.99
N LEU A 284 -14.65 1.42 -0.65
CA LEU A 284 -14.52 0.54 0.52
C LEU A 284 -14.83 1.33 1.80
N LEU A 285 -14.22 2.50 1.99
CA LEU A 285 -14.51 3.39 3.12
C LEU A 285 -16.00 3.71 3.20
N ARG A 286 -16.61 4.18 2.11
CA ARG A 286 -18.05 4.49 2.04
C ARG A 286 -18.95 3.28 2.32
N ARG A 287 -18.49 2.07 2.04
CA ARG A 287 -19.22 0.85 2.37
C ARG A 287 -19.15 0.51 3.85
N ILE A 288 -18.00 0.74 4.48
CA ILE A 288 -17.83 0.59 5.95
C ILE A 288 -18.77 1.56 6.66
N GLU A 289 -18.77 2.85 6.28
CA GLU A 289 -19.67 3.87 6.83
C GLU A 289 -21.16 3.49 6.69
N ARG A 290 -21.60 3.07 5.48
CA ARG A 290 -23.01 2.67 5.21
C ARG A 290 -23.46 1.46 6.02
N ARG A 291 -22.52 0.61 6.45
CA ARG A 291 -22.79 -0.51 7.36
C ARG A 291 -22.79 -0.08 8.84
N GLY A 292 -22.68 1.21 9.13
CA GLY A 292 -22.56 1.72 10.48
C GLY A 292 -21.33 1.23 11.20
N PHE A 293 -20.23 1.01 10.46
CA PHE A 293 -18.95 0.46 10.95
C PHE A 293 -19.02 -0.98 11.44
N ASP A 294 -20.05 -1.74 11.09
CA ASP A 294 -20.06 -3.17 11.34
C ASP A 294 -19.04 -3.88 10.42
N VAL A 295 -17.81 -3.99 10.94
CA VAL A 295 -16.68 -4.74 10.39
C VAL A 295 -16.40 -6.02 11.16
N PHE A 296 -17.21 -6.27 12.20
CA PHE A 296 -17.04 -7.38 13.14
C PHE A 296 -17.86 -8.62 12.73
N SER A 297 -18.99 -8.43 12.05
CA SER A 297 -19.83 -9.54 11.57
C SER A 297 -19.19 -10.23 10.38
N GLU A 298 -18.80 -9.48 9.34
CA GLU A 298 -18.11 -10.01 8.17
C GLU A 298 -17.12 -8.96 7.63
N ARG A 299 -16.04 -9.43 7.02
CA ARG A 299 -15.06 -8.55 6.39
C ARG A 299 -15.68 -7.77 5.25
N VAL A 300 -15.70 -6.45 5.37
CA VAL A 300 -16.25 -5.55 4.34
C VAL A 300 -15.37 -5.56 3.10
N SER A 301 -15.96 -5.80 1.94
CA SER A 301 -15.24 -5.81 0.67
C SER A 301 -16.03 -5.12 -0.44
N VAL A 302 -15.33 -4.60 -1.44
CA VAL A 302 -15.98 -4.09 -2.66
C VAL A 302 -16.33 -5.28 -3.56
N PRO A 303 -17.59 -5.47 -3.97
CA PRO A 303 -18.01 -6.57 -4.82
C PRO A 303 -17.22 -6.65 -6.12
N LEU A 304 -16.98 -7.86 -6.62
CA LEU A 304 -16.22 -8.10 -7.85
C LEU A 304 -16.83 -7.35 -9.05
N THR A 305 -18.15 -7.38 -9.18
CA THR A 305 -18.88 -6.65 -10.23
C THR A 305 -18.62 -5.16 -10.20
N THR A 306 -18.57 -4.57 -9.00
CA THR A 306 -18.24 -3.15 -8.81
C THR A 306 -16.79 -2.86 -9.20
N ARG A 307 -15.83 -3.72 -8.80
CA ARG A 307 -14.42 -3.59 -9.18
C ARG A 307 -14.22 -3.67 -10.69
N LEU A 308 -14.88 -4.62 -11.35
CA LEU A 308 -14.87 -4.76 -12.82
C LEU A 308 -15.49 -3.55 -13.51
N SER A 309 -16.61 -3.00 -12.99
CA SER A 309 -17.23 -1.79 -13.52
C SER A 309 -16.30 -0.57 -13.41
N ILE A 310 -15.57 -0.43 -12.28
CA ILE A 310 -14.58 0.65 -12.10
C ILE A 310 -13.44 0.48 -13.10
N LEU A 311 -12.90 -0.74 -13.23
CA LEU A 311 -11.84 -1.03 -14.20
C LEU A 311 -12.28 -0.70 -15.63
N LEU A 312 -13.46 -1.16 -16.04
CA LEU A 312 -13.98 -0.90 -17.37
C LEU A 312 -14.10 0.61 -17.66
N ARG A 313 -14.61 1.39 -16.69
CA ARG A 313 -14.65 2.86 -16.80
C ARG A 313 -13.26 3.47 -16.91
N GLY A 314 -12.27 2.93 -16.17
CA GLY A 314 -10.86 3.33 -16.29
C GLY A 314 -10.31 3.06 -17.69
N LEU A 315 -10.57 1.87 -18.25
CA LEU A 315 -10.13 1.50 -19.61
C LEU A 315 -10.80 2.35 -20.69
N ILE A 316 -12.10 2.65 -20.56
CA ILE A 316 -12.82 3.54 -21.48
C ILE A 316 -12.17 4.94 -21.48
N ARG A 317 -11.76 5.46 -20.33
CA ARG A 317 -11.03 6.74 -20.23
C ARG A 317 -9.69 6.70 -20.97
N ILE A 318 -8.97 5.58 -20.94
CA ILE A 318 -7.72 5.41 -21.72
C ILE A 318 -8.02 5.51 -23.22
N LEU A 319 -9.04 4.78 -23.69
CA LEU A 319 -9.43 4.79 -25.11
C LEU A 319 -9.86 6.19 -25.55
N PHE A 320 -10.68 6.87 -24.75
CA PHE A 320 -11.13 8.23 -25.06
C PHE A 320 -9.96 9.23 -25.12
N ASN A 321 -9.05 9.19 -24.15
CA ASN A 321 -7.86 10.05 -24.14
C ASN A 321 -6.94 9.80 -25.33
N ARG A 322 -6.80 8.55 -25.79
CA ARG A 322 -6.03 8.23 -27.00
C ARG A 322 -6.65 8.78 -28.27
N LEU A 323 -7.98 8.71 -28.39
CA LEU A 323 -8.72 9.20 -29.55
C LEU A 323 -8.73 10.75 -29.60
N THR A 324 -8.89 11.42 -28.47
CA THR A 324 -8.92 12.89 -28.40
C THR A 324 -7.52 13.50 -28.47
N GLY A 325 -6.50 12.85 -27.89
CA GLY A 325 -5.09 13.27 -27.98
C GLY A 325 -4.50 13.10 -29.38
N ALA A 326 -4.93 12.11 -30.14
CA ALA A 326 -4.55 11.95 -31.54
C ALA A 326 -5.17 13.02 -32.47
N ALA A 327 -6.33 13.56 -32.10
CA ALA A 327 -6.98 14.65 -32.87
C ALA A 327 -6.32 16.03 -32.68
N GLY A 328 -5.55 16.21 -31.59
CA GLY A 328 -4.88 17.49 -31.29
C GLY A 328 -3.44 17.61 -31.83
N GLN A 329 -2.90 16.58 -32.49
CA GLN A 329 -1.56 16.62 -33.12
C GLN A 329 -1.58 16.85 -34.63
N HIS A 330 -2.77 17.04 -35.22
CA HIS A 330 -2.98 17.30 -36.65
C HIS A 330 -3.75 18.61 -36.94
N ALA A 331 -3.76 19.54 -35.98
CA ALA A 331 -4.36 20.88 -36.19
C ALA A 331 -3.29 21.97 -36.04
#